data_a9383ed5568798b4572946602d2de413
#
_entry.id   a9383ed5568798b4572946602d2de413
#
_cell.length_a   1.000
_cell.length_b   1.000
_cell.length_c   1.000
_cell.angle_alpha   90.00
_cell.angle_beta   90.00
_cell.angle_gamma   90.00
#
_symmetry.space_group_name_H-M   'P 1'
#
loop_
_entity.id
_entity.type
_entity.pdbx_description
1 polymer ?
#
loop_
_entity_poly.entity_id
_entity_poly.type
_entity_poly.pdbx_seq_one_letter_code
_entity_poly.pdbx_strand_id
1 'polypeptide(L)'
;MKNKIVFIIIYLGEFPWYFPYFLKSCAFNPDIDFKIFSDNNIPPSVKPSNVELINYSLDQFNKDAAIALSIDIKLREAYKLCDFKPAYGYIFAEYIKEYDFWGYSDID
;
A
#
# COMPACT_ATOMS: atom_id res chain seq x y z
N MET A 1 -5.79 -5.94 25.11
CA MET A 1 -4.82 -5.62 24.06
C MET A 1 -5.52 -5.10 22.83
N LYS A 2 -4.96 -4.08 22.22
CA LYS A 2 -5.51 -3.56 20.96
C LYS A 2 -5.13 -4.47 19.81
N ASN A 3 -6.04 -4.69 18.90
CA ASN A 3 -5.74 -5.37 17.64
C ASN A 3 -4.82 -4.49 16.79
N LYS A 4 -3.91 -5.12 16.08
CA LYS A 4 -3.05 -4.44 15.12
C LYS A 4 -3.70 -4.49 13.74
N ILE A 5 -3.87 -3.33 13.15
CA ILE A 5 -4.53 -3.17 11.85
C ILE A 5 -3.59 -2.48 10.89
N VAL A 6 -3.52 -2.96 9.65
CA VAL A 6 -2.75 -2.33 8.60
C VAL A 6 -3.58 -2.18 7.33
N PHE A 7 -3.44 -1.04 6.67
CA PHE A 7 -3.98 -0.84 5.33
C PHE A 7 -2.84 -0.86 4.32
N ILE A 8 -3.06 -1.61 3.24
CA ILE A 8 -2.15 -1.68 2.10
C ILE A 8 -2.66 -0.72 1.03
N ILE A 9 -1.80 0.17 0.59
CA ILE A 9 -2.11 1.15 -0.44
C ILE A 9 -1.02 1.06 -1.50
N ILE A 10 -1.42 0.92 -2.76
CA ILE A 10 -0.48 0.98 -3.87
C ILE A 10 -0.84 2.19 -4.70
N TYR A 11 0.11 3.10 -4.86
CA TYR A 11 -0.07 4.27 -5.70
C TYR A 11 1.19 4.51 -6.52
N LEU A 12 1.10 4.24 -7.79
CA LEU A 12 2.19 4.44 -8.75
C LEU A 12 1.87 5.67 -9.58
N GLY A 13 2.92 6.43 -9.90
CA GLY A 13 2.78 7.72 -10.54
C GLY A 13 2.78 8.85 -9.51
N GLU A 14 2.70 10.08 -9.99
CA GLU A 14 2.79 11.25 -9.13
C GLU A 14 1.61 11.33 -8.15
N PHE A 15 1.90 11.63 -6.88
CA PHE A 15 0.85 11.82 -5.89
C PHE A 15 -0.02 13.03 -6.24
N PRO A 16 -1.35 12.95 -6.04
CA PRO A 16 -2.22 14.08 -6.29
C PRO A 16 -1.98 15.22 -5.29
N TRP A 17 -2.45 16.43 -5.66
CA TRP A 17 -2.25 17.62 -4.83
C TRP A 17 -2.82 17.48 -3.42
N TYR A 18 -3.86 16.67 -3.24
CA TYR A 18 -4.51 16.49 -1.95
C TYR A 18 -3.84 15.42 -1.06
N PHE A 19 -2.75 14.82 -1.53
CA PHE A 19 -2.07 13.77 -0.77
C PHE A 19 -1.66 14.20 0.65
N PRO A 20 -1.19 15.45 0.89
CA PRO A 20 -0.88 15.87 2.25
C PRO A 20 -2.07 15.79 3.21
N TYR A 21 -3.29 15.99 2.71
CA TYR A 21 -4.49 15.83 3.52
C TYR A 21 -4.75 14.37 3.88
N PHE A 22 -4.46 13.47 2.95
CA PHE A 22 -4.51 12.05 3.24
C PHE A 22 -3.54 11.67 4.36
N LEU A 23 -2.32 12.18 4.31
CA LEU A 23 -1.32 11.92 5.36
C LEU A 23 -1.80 12.43 6.73
N LYS A 24 -2.45 13.58 6.76
CA LYS A 24 -3.05 14.08 8.01
C LYS A 24 -4.14 13.14 8.53
N SER A 25 -4.96 12.59 7.63
CA SER A 25 -5.96 11.60 8.02
C SER A 25 -5.32 10.38 8.65
N CYS A 26 -4.20 9.92 8.11
CA CYS A 26 -3.46 8.79 8.69
C CYS A 26 -3.01 9.14 10.11
N ALA A 27 -2.47 10.34 10.31
CA ALA A 27 -1.99 10.77 11.62
C ALA A 27 -3.12 10.82 12.66
N PHE A 28 -4.35 11.12 12.25
CA PHE A 28 -5.51 11.13 13.14
C PHE A 28 -6.00 9.72 13.49
N ASN A 29 -5.44 8.69 12.87
CA ASN A 29 -5.79 7.30 13.14
C ASN A 29 -4.53 6.54 13.59
N PRO A 30 -3.94 6.91 14.72
CA PRO A 30 -2.62 6.40 15.12
C PRO A 30 -2.61 4.90 15.46
N ASP A 31 -3.75 4.29 15.68
CA ASP A 31 -3.83 2.86 15.96
C ASP A 31 -3.83 2.01 14.70
N ILE A 32 -3.84 2.64 13.54
CA ILE A 32 -3.80 1.97 12.23
C ILE A 32 -2.50 2.30 11.56
N ASP A 33 -1.82 1.29 11.04
CA ASP A 33 -0.64 1.48 10.22
C ASP A 33 -1.03 1.50 8.74
N PHE A 34 -0.35 2.34 7.99
CA PHE A 34 -0.56 2.48 6.54
C PHE A 34 0.75 2.16 5.84
N LYS A 35 0.73 1.14 4.99
CA LYS A 35 1.89 0.79 4.17
C LYS A 35 1.60 1.22 2.74
N ILE A 36 2.31 2.22 2.28
CA ILE A 36 2.13 2.80 0.94
C ILE A 36 3.24 2.30 0.04
N PHE A 37 2.86 1.56 -0.98
CA PHE A 37 3.76 1.06 -2.00
C PHE A 37 3.71 2.02 -3.18
N SER A 38 4.80 2.71 -3.43
CA SER A 38 4.81 3.77 -4.44
C SER A 38 6.20 3.95 -5.03
N ASP A 39 6.25 4.52 -6.22
CA ASP A 39 7.50 4.96 -6.85
C ASP A 39 7.82 6.44 -6.54
N ASN A 40 7.05 7.05 -5.64
CA ASN A 40 7.27 8.42 -5.17
C ASN A 40 8.01 8.44 -3.84
N ASN A 41 8.43 9.63 -3.44
CA ASN A 41 9.01 9.88 -2.12
C ASN A 41 8.10 10.78 -1.30
N ILE A 42 8.14 10.60 0.02
CA ILE A 42 7.45 11.45 0.97
C ILE A 42 8.53 12.07 1.86
N PRO A 43 8.61 13.41 1.94
CA PRO A 43 9.58 14.03 2.85
C PRO A 43 9.35 13.56 4.29
N PRO A 44 10.41 13.18 5.02
CA PRO A 44 10.24 12.69 6.39
C PRO A 44 9.53 13.66 7.32
N SER A 45 9.66 14.97 7.04
CA SER A 45 9.04 16.02 7.87
C SER A 45 7.51 16.01 7.81
N VAL A 46 6.91 15.41 6.77
CA VAL A 46 5.44 15.39 6.61
C VAL A 46 4.86 13.99 6.74
N LYS A 47 5.71 12.96 6.88
CA LYS A 47 5.26 11.57 6.96
C LYS A 47 4.94 11.22 8.41
N PRO A 48 3.67 10.87 8.73
CA PRO A 48 3.33 10.41 10.08
C PRO A 48 4.06 9.12 10.45
N SER A 49 4.22 8.88 11.76
CA SER A 49 4.94 7.70 12.25
C SER A 49 4.26 6.38 11.91
N ASN A 50 2.94 6.40 11.70
CA ASN A 50 2.17 5.21 11.34
C ASN A 50 2.05 5.00 9.83
N VAL A 51 2.78 5.78 9.04
CA VAL A 51 2.87 5.60 7.59
C VAL A 51 4.26 5.11 7.22
N GLU A 52 4.33 3.99 6.52
CA GLU A 52 5.57 3.45 5.97
C GLU A 52 5.50 3.55 4.46
N LEU A 53 6.50 4.16 3.85
CA LEU A 53 6.61 4.24 2.40
C LEU A 53 7.55 3.15 1.92
N ILE A 54 7.05 2.31 1.02
CA ILE A 54 7.84 1.22 0.43
C ILE A 54 8.03 1.53 -1.04
N ASN A 55 9.29 1.61 -1.47
CA ASN A 55 9.61 1.86 -2.87
C ASN A 55 9.15 0.67 -3.71
N TYR A 56 8.34 0.94 -4.71
CA TYR A 56 7.67 -0.13 -5.45
C TYR A 56 7.39 0.31 -6.88
N SER A 57 7.36 -0.68 -7.79
CA SER A 57 7.10 -0.43 -9.21
C SER A 57 6.06 -1.40 -9.74
N LEU A 58 5.50 -1.09 -10.91
CA LEU A 58 4.57 -1.99 -11.57
C LEU A 58 5.25 -3.32 -11.94
N ASP A 59 6.51 -3.26 -12.38
CA ASP A 59 7.27 -4.48 -12.68
C ASP A 59 7.42 -5.37 -11.45
N GLN A 60 7.69 -4.76 -10.30
CA GLN A 60 7.81 -5.51 -9.05
C GLN A 60 6.47 -6.14 -8.67
N PHE A 61 5.37 -5.41 -8.86
CA PHE A 61 4.04 -5.95 -8.60
C PHE A 61 3.77 -7.17 -9.48
N ASN A 62 4.08 -7.07 -10.78
CA ASN A 62 3.85 -8.18 -11.71
C ASN A 62 4.59 -9.44 -11.25
N LYS A 63 5.83 -9.30 -10.78
CA LYS A 63 6.62 -10.41 -10.26
C LYS A 63 6.03 -10.97 -8.98
N ASP A 64 5.71 -10.10 -8.03
CA ASP A 64 5.20 -10.52 -6.72
C ASP A 64 3.85 -11.22 -6.86
N ALA A 65 2.96 -10.68 -7.69
CA ALA A 65 1.65 -11.25 -7.91
C ALA A 65 1.72 -12.58 -8.66
N ALA A 66 2.61 -12.66 -9.65
CA ALA A 66 2.79 -13.92 -10.40
C ALA A 66 3.27 -15.05 -9.48
N ILE A 67 4.18 -14.75 -8.57
CA ILE A 67 4.68 -15.72 -7.60
C ILE A 67 3.57 -16.12 -6.62
N ALA A 68 2.88 -15.15 -6.05
CA ALA A 68 1.88 -15.39 -5.02
C ALA A 68 0.67 -16.15 -5.55
N LEU A 69 0.23 -15.85 -6.77
CA LEU A 69 -0.96 -16.40 -7.36
C LEU A 69 -0.68 -17.56 -8.33
N SER A 70 0.59 -17.86 -8.57
CA SER A 70 1.04 -18.92 -9.48
C SER A 70 0.48 -18.77 -10.90
N ILE A 71 0.35 -17.54 -11.37
CA ILE A 71 -0.10 -17.22 -12.73
C ILE A 71 0.78 -16.13 -13.33
N ASP A 72 0.81 -16.07 -14.66
CA ASP A 72 1.59 -15.05 -15.35
C ASP A 72 0.80 -13.74 -15.36
N ILE A 73 1.40 -12.68 -14.83
CA ILE A 73 0.77 -11.37 -14.72
C ILE A 73 1.67 -10.33 -15.37
N LYS A 74 1.12 -9.60 -16.33
CA LYS A 74 1.87 -8.60 -17.11
C LYS A 74 1.05 -7.34 -17.29
N LEU A 75 0.76 -6.66 -16.18
CA LEU A 75 0.07 -5.38 -16.24
C LEU A 75 0.96 -4.32 -16.87
N ARG A 76 0.40 -3.50 -17.74
CA ARG A 76 1.10 -2.39 -18.40
C ARG A 76 0.65 -1.04 -17.90
N GLU A 77 -0.46 -1.00 -17.16
CA GLU A 77 -1.07 0.23 -16.69
C GLU A 77 -1.35 0.12 -15.20
N ALA A 78 -0.92 1.12 -14.45
CA ALA A 78 -1.02 1.11 -13.00
C ALA A 78 -2.45 1.00 -12.47
N TYR A 79 -3.42 1.60 -13.16
CA TYR A 79 -4.79 1.56 -12.69
C TYR A 79 -5.39 0.16 -12.68
N LYS A 80 -4.82 -0.76 -13.44
CA LYS A 80 -5.26 -2.17 -13.45
C LYS A 80 -4.96 -2.90 -12.13
N LEU A 81 -4.09 -2.33 -11.30
CA LEU A 81 -3.82 -2.88 -9.98
C LEU A 81 -5.08 -2.99 -9.12
N CYS A 82 -6.06 -2.13 -9.35
CA CYS A 82 -7.33 -2.15 -8.60
C CYS A 82 -8.03 -3.51 -8.67
N ASP A 83 -7.87 -4.23 -9.78
CA ASP A 83 -8.50 -5.53 -9.96
C ASP A 83 -7.92 -6.59 -9.02
N PHE A 84 -6.75 -6.33 -8.45
CA PHE A 84 -6.05 -7.27 -7.59
C PHE A 84 -6.22 -6.99 -6.10
N LYS A 85 -6.95 -5.94 -5.72
CA LYS A 85 -7.14 -5.58 -4.31
C LYS A 85 -7.57 -6.76 -3.43
N PRO A 86 -8.53 -7.60 -3.83
CA PRO A 86 -8.90 -8.75 -3.00
C PRO A 86 -7.77 -9.74 -2.77
N ALA A 87 -6.76 -9.76 -3.64
CA ALA A 87 -5.64 -10.68 -3.54
C ALA A 87 -4.44 -10.10 -2.77
N TYR A 88 -4.52 -8.86 -2.30
CA TYR A 88 -3.39 -8.22 -1.62
C TYR A 88 -2.92 -9.00 -0.39
N GLY A 89 -3.83 -9.69 0.30
CA GLY A 89 -3.46 -10.52 1.45
C GLY A 89 -2.49 -11.64 1.09
N TYR A 90 -2.57 -12.17 -0.10
CA TYR A 90 -1.62 -13.18 -0.58
C TYR A 90 -0.34 -12.55 -1.12
N ILE A 91 -0.50 -11.49 -1.92
CA ILE A 91 0.64 -10.85 -2.60
C ILE A 91 1.60 -10.22 -1.59
N PHE A 92 1.05 -9.59 -0.57
CA PHE A 92 1.82 -8.85 0.44
C PHE A 92 1.81 -9.55 1.80
N ALA A 93 1.70 -10.88 1.82
CA ALA A 93 1.61 -11.66 3.06
C ALA A 93 2.75 -11.34 4.04
N GLU A 94 3.97 -11.13 3.54
CA GLU A 94 5.12 -10.83 4.40
C GLU A 94 4.98 -9.49 5.12
N TYR A 95 4.24 -8.55 4.54
CA TYR A 95 4.06 -7.21 5.12
C TYR A 95 2.93 -7.14 6.13
N ILE A 96 2.04 -8.16 6.16
CA ILE A 96 0.86 -8.12 7.02
C ILE A 96 0.86 -9.22 8.10
N LYS A 97 1.84 -10.10 8.11
CA LYS A 97 1.86 -11.27 9.00
C LYS A 97 1.87 -10.93 10.49
N GLU A 98 2.32 -9.73 10.86
CA GLU A 98 2.38 -9.29 12.26
C GLU A 98 1.10 -8.59 12.70
N TYR A 99 0.14 -8.43 11.79
CA TYR A 99 -1.10 -7.72 12.06
C TYR A 99 -2.26 -8.68 12.24
N ASP A 100 -3.22 -8.27 13.06
CA ASP A 100 -4.43 -9.06 13.30
C ASP A 100 -5.43 -8.91 12.16
N PHE A 101 -5.47 -7.70 11.56
CA PHE A 101 -6.37 -7.39 10.45
C PHE A 101 -5.62 -6.60 9.39
N TRP A 102 -5.99 -6.83 8.14
CA TRP A 102 -5.49 -6.04 7.03
C TRP A 102 -6.65 -5.58 6.16
N GLY A 103 -6.44 -4.50 5.45
CA GLY A 103 -7.38 -4.01 4.46
C GLY A 103 -6.64 -3.29 3.36
N TYR A 104 -7.39 -2.79 2.41
CA TYR A 104 -6.84 -1.95 1.35
C TYR A 104 -7.62 -0.65 1.29
N SER A 105 -6.98 0.39 0.78
CA SER A 105 -7.58 1.70 0.72
C SER A 105 -7.02 2.48 -0.45
N ASP A 106 -7.77 3.46 -0.91
CA ASP A 106 -7.30 4.47 -1.85
C ASP A 106 -6.88 5.70 -1.05
N ILE A 107 -6.20 6.64 -1.72
CA ILE A 107 -5.73 7.86 -1.07
C ILE A 107 -6.71 9.03 -1.18
N ASP A 108 -7.84 8.84 -1.84
CA ASP A 108 -8.88 9.86 -1.97
C ASP A 108 -10.06 9.68 -1.01
#